data_0fdcdba79716c10e73326b56c5795d20
#
_entry.id   0fdcdba79716c10e73326b56c5795d20
#
_cell.length_a   1.000
_cell.length_b   1.000
_cell.length_c   1.000
_cell.angle_alpha   90.00
_cell.angle_beta   90.00
_cell.angle_gamma   90.00
#
_symmetry.space_group_name_H-M   'P 1'
#
loop_
_entity.id
_entity.type
_entity.pdbx_description
1 polymer ?
#
loop_
_entity_poly.entity_id
_entity_poly.type
_entity_poly.pdbx_seq_one_letter_code
_entity_poly.pdbx_strand_id
1 'polypeptide(L)'
;MGLPNIALHSHHNASIAVELDGNIVTVIEFERFVNLKNASHCFFQPIHVKDYVLKEIYEYIKLNHNFTHYNKFIIGQGYKEVPQEWRDIFPAKEYIVNEDHHPSHASSSFYQSPYNEALIISFDGGSNDGFFRFFHGIKGQELVDVGSYPIDLGSHYHLIGLFCEDIKNYDQLTAAGKVLGLQSYGNVREEWLQPLIDFFKSPIPYFSNLEQKKLTLSERIGIPFSETNKLKGQEQYDFARTAQEAFEIIFFESSDQFIRKFNLPVILTGGCALNITLNTRVKERYPDLEVFVAPNSTDGGLSVGLLCSLVKPKNIV
;
A
#
# COMPACT_ATOMS: atom_id res chain seq x y z
N MET A 1 -25.31 20.42 -12.26
CA MET A 1 -24.29 19.50 -11.73
C MET A 1 -23.45 19.00 -12.90
N GLY A 2 -22.13 18.94 -12.70
CA GLY A 2 -21.24 18.34 -13.69
C GLY A 2 -21.43 16.83 -13.79
N LEU A 3 -20.79 16.19 -14.79
CA LEU A 3 -20.68 14.74 -14.81
C LEU A 3 -19.65 14.30 -13.78
N PRO A 4 -19.89 13.18 -13.04
CA PRO A 4 -18.91 12.65 -12.08
C PRO A 4 -17.64 12.15 -12.77
N ASN A 5 -16.54 12.13 -12.04
CA ASN A 5 -15.34 11.39 -12.39
C ASN A 5 -15.35 10.06 -11.66
N ILE A 6 -14.77 9.02 -12.30
CA ILE A 6 -14.67 7.67 -11.72
C ILE A 6 -13.24 7.15 -11.89
N ALA A 7 -12.74 6.43 -10.89
CA ALA A 7 -11.45 5.77 -10.97
C ALA A 7 -11.53 4.32 -10.52
N LEU A 8 -10.78 3.45 -11.19
CA LEU A 8 -10.64 2.02 -10.91
C LEU A 8 -9.17 1.67 -10.64
N HIS A 9 -8.90 1.11 -9.47
CA HIS A 9 -7.72 0.31 -9.21
C HIS A 9 -8.07 -1.17 -9.36
N SER A 10 -7.35 -1.90 -10.22
CA SER A 10 -7.75 -3.25 -10.65
C SER A 10 -6.91 -4.39 -10.09
N HIS A 11 -5.75 -4.10 -9.49
CA HIS A 11 -4.86 -5.11 -8.91
C HIS A 11 -5.43 -5.66 -7.59
N HIS A 12 -4.59 -6.30 -6.75
CA HIS A 12 -5.06 -6.77 -5.44
C HIS A 12 -5.66 -5.61 -4.63
N ASN A 13 -6.65 -5.91 -3.80
CA ASN A 13 -7.46 -4.88 -3.13
C ASN A 13 -8.15 -3.92 -4.12
N ALA A 14 -8.62 -4.45 -5.26
CA ALA A 14 -9.30 -3.67 -6.29
C ALA A 14 -10.41 -2.81 -5.70
N SER A 15 -10.50 -1.58 -6.19
CA SER A 15 -11.50 -0.61 -5.72
C SER A 15 -11.95 0.34 -6.84
N ILE A 16 -13.18 0.81 -6.72
CA ILE A 16 -13.73 1.90 -7.54
C ILE A 16 -14.08 3.07 -6.61
N ALA A 17 -13.76 4.27 -7.04
CA ALA A 17 -14.20 5.50 -6.39
C ALA A 17 -14.88 6.42 -7.41
N VAL A 18 -15.88 7.18 -6.94
CA VAL A 18 -16.58 8.18 -7.75
C VAL A 18 -16.50 9.52 -7.06
N GLU A 19 -16.18 10.54 -7.84
CA GLU A 19 -16.09 11.93 -7.39
C GLU A 19 -17.11 12.79 -8.13
N LEU A 20 -17.73 13.73 -7.42
CA LEU A 20 -18.60 14.76 -7.97
C LEU A 20 -18.35 16.10 -7.27
N ASP A 21 -18.11 17.16 -8.05
CA ASP A 21 -17.97 18.55 -7.59
C ASP A 21 -16.91 18.70 -6.44
N GLY A 22 -15.80 17.96 -6.51
CA GLY A 22 -14.71 18.00 -5.52
C GLY A 22 -14.90 17.07 -4.32
N ASN A 23 -15.94 16.24 -4.30
CA ASN A 23 -16.23 15.33 -3.19
C ASN A 23 -16.20 13.87 -3.65
N ILE A 24 -15.55 12.99 -2.88
CA ILE A 24 -15.67 11.55 -3.07
C ILE A 24 -17.04 11.11 -2.56
N VAL A 25 -17.93 10.69 -3.45
CA VAL A 25 -19.33 10.36 -3.13
C VAL A 25 -19.57 8.88 -2.89
N THR A 26 -18.68 8.01 -3.39
CA THR A 26 -18.72 6.56 -3.10
C THR A 26 -17.35 5.94 -3.31
N VAL A 27 -17.05 4.92 -2.52
CA VAL A 27 -15.89 4.03 -2.68
C VAL A 27 -16.40 2.58 -2.51
N ILE A 28 -16.06 1.71 -3.45
CA ILE A 28 -16.44 0.30 -3.43
C ILE A 28 -15.17 -0.53 -3.51
N GLU A 29 -14.82 -1.21 -2.42
CA GLU A 29 -13.78 -2.23 -2.40
C GLU A 29 -14.35 -3.55 -2.92
N PHE A 30 -13.71 -4.15 -3.92
CA PHE A 30 -14.20 -5.41 -4.53
C PHE A 30 -14.28 -6.53 -3.50
N GLU A 31 -13.32 -6.61 -2.58
CA GLU A 31 -13.32 -7.63 -1.53
C GLU A 31 -14.57 -7.57 -0.65
N ARG A 32 -15.10 -6.38 -0.39
CA ARG A 32 -16.34 -6.20 0.39
C ARG A 32 -17.58 -6.53 -0.44
N PHE A 33 -17.54 -6.16 -1.72
CA PHE A 33 -18.65 -6.36 -2.63
C PHE A 33 -18.87 -7.85 -2.95
N VAL A 34 -17.80 -8.62 -3.15
CA VAL A 34 -17.87 -10.05 -3.49
C VAL A 34 -17.54 -10.98 -2.32
N ASN A 35 -17.26 -10.45 -1.12
CA ASN A 35 -16.83 -11.20 0.07
C ASN A 35 -15.62 -12.12 -0.21
N LEU A 36 -14.62 -11.59 -0.89
CA LEU A 36 -13.42 -12.30 -1.30
C LEU A 36 -12.19 -11.44 -1.01
N LYS A 37 -11.43 -11.79 0.02
CA LYS A 37 -10.27 -11.02 0.49
C LYS A 37 -9.22 -10.84 -0.61
N ASN A 38 -8.64 -9.65 -0.69
CA ASN A 38 -7.66 -9.24 -1.70
C ASN A 38 -8.16 -9.39 -3.14
N ALA A 39 -9.50 -9.33 -3.36
CA ALA A 39 -10.09 -9.46 -4.68
C ALA A 39 -9.45 -8.48 -5.68
N SER A 40 -9.20 -8.94 -6.89
CA SER A 40 -8.63 -8.16 -7.98
C SER A 40 -9.44 -8.33 -9.26
N HIS A 41 -9.33 -7.37 -10.17
CA HIS A 41 -9.86 -7.48 -11.54
C HIS A 41 -8.72 -7.63 -12.58
N CYS A 42 -7.52 -7.99 -12.15
CA CYS A 42 -6.35 -8.19 -13.00
C CYS A 42 -6.08 -9.67 -13.21
N PHE A 43 -5.93 -10.12 -14.45
CA PHE A 43 -5.68 -11.53 -14.81
C PHE A 43 -4.41 -12.13 -14.20
N PHE A 44 -3.46 -11.29 -13.81
CA PHE A 44 -2.19 -11.72 -13.23
C PHE A 44 -2.27 -11.97 -11.73
N GLN A 45 -3.40 -11.68 -11.09
CA GLN A 45 -3.57 -11.84 -9.66
C GLN A 45 -4.24 -13.18 -9.32
N PRO A 46 -3.83 -13.84 -8.20
CA PRO A 46 -4.38 -15.15 -7.81
C PRO A 46 -5.89 -15.14 -7.55
N ILE A 47 -6.41 -14.00 -7.11
CA ILE A 47 -7.83 -13.82 -6.76
C ILE A 47 -8.43 -12.83 -7.74
N HIS A 48 -8.88 -13.35 -8.86
CA HIS A 48 -9.47 -12.57 -9.94
C HIS A 48 -11.00 -12.64 -9.92
N VAL A 49 -11.65 -11.48 -9.91
CA VAL A 49 -13.09 -11.38 -10.08
C VAL A 49 -13.43 -11.18 -11.56
N LYS A 50 -14.53 -11.78 -12.02
CA LYS A 50 -14.95 -11.73 -13.41
C LYS A 50 -15.59 -10.39 -13.80
N ASP A 51 -15.63 -10.08 -15.08
CA ASP A 51 -16.16 -8.82 -15.62
C ASP A 51 -17.62 -8.53 -15.23
N TYR A 52 -18.43 -9.55 -14.95
CA TYR A 52 -19.79 -9.29 -14.49
C TYR A 52 -19.83 -8.48 -13.18
N VAL A 53 -18.80 -8.58 -12.32
CA VAL A 53 -18.71 -7.80 -11.07
C VAL A 53 -18.63 -6.31 -11.38
N LEU A 54 -17.90 -5.89 -12.42
CA LEU A 54 -17.89 -4.49 -12.85
C LEU A 54 -19.28 -4.01 -13.28
N LYS A 55 -20.05 -4.86 -13.97
CA LYS A 55 -21.43 -4.53 -14.35
C LYS A 55 -22.34 -4.41 -13.14
N GLU A 56 -22.20 -5.30 -12.17
CA GLU A 56 -22.96 -5.23 -10.91
C GLU A 56 -22.61 -3.97 -10.10
N ILE A 57 -21.33 -3.60 -10.04
CA ILE A 57 -20.86 -2.35 -9.40
C ILE A 57 -21.43 -1.13 -10.15
N TYR A 58 -21.41 -1.14 -11.48
CA TYR A 58 -22.02 -0.07 -12.28
C TYR A 58 -23.52 0.09 -11.99
N GLU A 59 -24.28 -1.02 -11.98
CA GLU A 59 -25.72 -0.96 -11.65
C GLU A 59 -25.96 -0.50 -10.21
N TYR A 60 -25.10 -0.89 -9.27
CA TYR A 60 -25.14 -0.39 -7.90
C TYR A 60 -24.93 1.15 -7.84
N ILE A 61 -23.93 1.67 -8.54
CA ILE A 61 -23.65 3.12 -8.60
C ILE A 61 -24.82 3.86 -9.25
N LYS A 62 -25.33 3.33 -10.36
CA LYS A 62 -26.48 3.88 -11.08
C LYS A 62 -27.74 3.92 -10.21
N LEU A 63 -28.02 2.86 -9.48
CA LEU A 63 -29.19 2.76 -8.59
C LEU A 63 -29.12 3.76 -7.42
N ASN A 64 -27.94 3.89 -6.81
CA ASN A 64 -27.80 4.69 -5.59
C ASN A 64 -27.47 6.17 -5.85
N HIS A 65 -26.86 6.50 -6.99
CA HIS A 65 -26.41 7.86 -7.32
C HIS A 65 -26.98 8.41 -8.63
N ASN A 66 -27.67 7.59 -9.40
CA ASN A 66 -28.21 7.91 -10.74
C ASN A 66 -27.10 8.34 -11.75
N PHE A 67 -25.87 7.82 -11.59
CA PHE A 67 -24.76 8.09 -12.51
C PHE A 67 -24.75 7.05 -13.63
N THR A 68 -24.89 7.50 -14.87
CA THR A 68 -24.88 6.65 -16.07
C THR A 68 -23.80 7.02 -17.06
N HIS A 69 -23.23 8.23 -16.91
CA HIS A 69 -22.15 8.77 -17.75
C HIS A 69 -21.18 9.53 -16.88
N TYR A 70 -19.91 9.52 -17.26
CA TYR A 70 -18.83 10.11 -16.51
C TYR A 70 -18.12 11.19 -17.34
N ASN A 71 -17.50 12.15 -16.65
CA ASN A 71 -16.63 13.10 -17.31
C ASN A 71 -15.29 12.44 -17.65
N LYS A 72 -14.67 11.79 -16.65
CA LYS A 72 -13.42 11.05 -16.81
C LYS A 72 -13.54 9.65 -16.19
N PHE A 73 -12.96 8.66 -16.87
CA PHE A 73 -12.70 7.33 -16.32
C PHE A 73 -11.20 7.11 -16.26
N ILE A 74 -10.68 6.88 -15.03
CA ILE A 74 -9.26 6.74 -14.75
C ILE A 74 -9.00 5.30 -14.31
N ILE A 75 -8.00 4.64 -14.90
CA ILE A 75 -7.51 3.35 -14.40
C ILE A 75 -6.09 3.50 -13.87
N GLY A 76 -5.79 2.69 -12.82
CA GLY A 76 -4.45 2.59 -12.25
C GLY A 76 -3.48 1.81 -13.14
N GLN A 77 -2.30 1.55 -12.60
CA GLN A 77 -1.17 0.90 -13.28
C GLN A 77 -1.53 -0.46 -13.93
N GLY A 78 -0.68 -0.89 -14.87
CA GLY A 78 -0.73 -2.21 -15.49
C GLY A 78 -1.48 -2.27 -16.82
N TYR A 79 -1.97 -1.14 -17.32
CA TYR A 79 -2.67 -1.04 -18.59
C TYR A 79 -2.02 -0.01 -19.50
N LYS A 80 -1.98 -0.29 -20.81
CA LYS A 80 -1.57 0.70 -21.82
C LYS A 80 -2.72 1.60 -22.24
N GLU A 81 -3.95 1.07 -22.15
CA GLU A 81 -5.19 1.78 -22.44
C GLU A 81 -6.33 1.18 -21.63
N VAL A 82 -7.42 1.91 -21.48
CA VAL A 82 -8.63 1.39 -20.84
C VAL A 82 -9.26 0.33 -21.75
N PRO A 83 -9.48 -0.92 -21.26
CA PRO A 83 -10.11 -1.97 -22.03
C PRO A 83 -11.49 -1.57 -22.60
N GLN A 84 -11.82 -2.03 -23.80
CA GLN A 84 -13.08 -1.66 -24.46
C GLN A 84 -14.29 -2.09 -23.65
N GLU A 85 -14.23 -3.28 -23.02
CA GLU A 85 -15.33 -3.80 -22.18
C GLU A 85 -15.63 -2.85 -21.01
N TRP A 86 -14.62 -2.19 -20.46
CA TRP A 86 -14.81 -1.24 -19.37
C TRP A 86 -15.35 0.10 -19.84
N ARG A 87 -14.97 0.53 -21.06
CA ARG A 87 -15.55 1.71 -21.71
C ARG A 87 -17.05 1.51 -21.99
N ASP A 88 -17.44 0.29 -22.33
CA ASP A 88 -18.84 -0.07 -22.59
C ASP A 88 -19.68 -0.09 -21.28
N ILE A 89 -19.06 -0.49 -20.16
CA ILE A 89 -19.70 -0.50 -18.84
C ILE A 89 -19.77 0.92 -18.25
N PHE A 90 -18.68 1.69 -18.33
CA PHE A 90 -18.53 3.01 -17.75
C PHE A 90 -18.31 4.08 -18.83
N PRO A 91 -19.36 4.50 -19.56
CA PRO A 91 -19.22 5.47 -20.65
C PRO A 91 -18.76 6.83 -20.11
N ALA A 92 -17.60 7.30 -20.59
CA ALA A 92 -16.98 8.54 -20.19
C ALA A 92 -16.58 9.40 -21.39
N LYS A 93 -16.44 10.71 -21.18
CA LYS A 93 -15.95 11.63 -22.23
C LYS A 93 -14.45 11.45 -22.48
N GLU A 94 -13.71 11.11 -21.43
CA GLU A 94 -12.26 10.94 -21.46
C GLU A 94 -11.86 9.67 -20.70
N TYR A 95 -10.88 8.92 -21.24
CA TYR A 95 -10.33 7.72 -20.62
C TYR A 95 -8.84 7.92 -20.40
N ILE A 96 -8.40 7.75 -19.14
CA ILE A 96 -7.04 8.04 -18.68
C ILE A 96 -6.43 6.78 -18.06
N VAL A 97 -5.19 6.47 -18.42
CA VAL A 97 -4.34 5.52 -17.69
C VAL A 97 -3.37 6.34 -16.86
N ASN A 98 -3.33 6.08 -15.57
CA ASN A 98 -2.39 6.70 -14.65
C ASN A 98 -1.57 5.61 -13.95
N GLU A 99 -0.26 5.57 -14.22
CA GLU A 99 0.63 4.56 -13.67
C GLU A 99 1.26 4.96 -12.31
N ASP A 100 0.90 6.12 -11.76
CA ASP A 100 1.45 6.68 -10.54
C ASP A 100 0.92 5.97 -9.28
N HIS A 101 1.61 4.94 -8.82
CA HIS A 101 1.22 4.17 -7.64
C HIS A 101 1.48 4.94 -6.33
N HIS A 102 2.74 5.28 -6.04
CA HIS A 102 3.07 6.03 -4.82
C HIS A 102 2.46 7.43 -4.75
N PRO A 103 2.41 8.24 -5.84
CA PRO A 103 1.65 9.48 -5.84
C PRO A 103 0.16 9.30 -5.56
N SER A 104 -0.44 8.18 -5.99
CA SER A 104 -1.84 7.87 -5.68
C SER A 104 -2.03 7.54 -4.20
N HIS A 105 -1.16 6.73 -3.58
CA HIS A 105 -1.14 6.54 -2.13
C HIS A 105 -1.00 7.87 -1.38
N ALA A 106 -0.04 8.69 -1.79
CA ALA A 106 0.22 9.98 -1.18
C ALA A 106 -0.99 10.92 -1.29
N SER A 107 -1.61 11.01 -2.48
CA SER A 107 -2.79 11.82 -2.72
C SER A 107 -3.98 11.34 -1.89
N SER A 108 -4.26 10.03 -1.89
CA SER A 108 -5.33 9.46 -1.07
C SER A 108 -5.21 9.86 0.39
N SER A 109 -4.04 9.64 0.99
CA SER A 109 -3.82 9.89 2.41
C SER A 109 -3.74 11.37 2.75
N PHE A 110 -3.09 12.18 1.90
CA PHE A 110 -2.97 13.62 2.13
C PHE A 110 -4.32 14.32 2.13
N TYR A 111 -5.15 14.05 1.11
CA TYR A 111 -6.45 14.72 1.02
C TYR A 111 -7.46 14.24 2.06
N GLN A 112 -7.29 13.05 2.64
CA GLN A 112 -8.05 12.56 3.80
C GLN A 112 -7.53 13.11 5.14
N SER A 113 -6.30 13.63 5.19
CA SER A 113 -5.72 14.16 6.42
C SER A 113 -6.32 15.52 6.80
N PRO A 114 -6.25 15.91 8.08
CA PRO A 114 -6.70 17.24 8.52
C PRO A 114 -5.70 18.37 8.17
N TYR A 115 -4.53 18.06 7.60
CA TYR A 115 -3.45 19.01 7.44
C TYR A 115 -3.56 19.79 6.11
N ASN A 116 -3.22 21.09 6.15
CA ASN A 116 -3.07 21.91 4.95
C ASN A 116 -1.73 21.72 4.28
N GLU A 117 -0.72 21.32 5.03
CA GLU A 117 0.64 21.05 4.58
C GLU A 117 1.22 19.87 5.37
N ALA A 118 1.91 18.94 4.70
CA ALA A 118 2.48 17.76 5.34
C ALA A 118 3.66 17.18 4.55
N LEU A 119 4.52 16.43 5.25
CA LEU A 119 5.41 15.45 4.66
C LEU A 119 4.67 14.12 4.55
N ILE A 120 4.57 13.57 3.35
CA ILE A 120 3.93 12.28 3.10
C ILE A 120 5.02 11.25 2.80
N ILE A 121 5.00 10.13 3.53
CA ILE A 121 5.92 9.01 3.39
C ILE A 121 5.12 7.83 2.85
N SER A 122 5.34 7.50 1.58
CA SER A 122 4.70 6.38 0.91
C SER A 122 5.67 5.21 0.80
N PHE A 123 5.36 4.08 1.46
CA PHE A 123 6.20 2.90 1.48
C PHE A 123 5.37 1.63 1.42
N ASP A 124 5.73 0.75 0.48
CA ASP A 124 4.91 -0.42 0.14
C ASP A 124 5.77 -1.64 -0.22
N GLY A 125 5.10 -2.74 -0.56
CA GLY A 125 5.69 -4.00 -1.03
C GLY A 125 6.07 -4.01 -2.51
N GLY A 126 6.41 -2.86 -3.07
CA GLY A 126 6.86 -2.69 -4.44
C GLY A 126 5.77 -2.21 -5.40
N SER A 127 6.19 -1.39 -6.33
CA SER A 127 5.35 -0.89 -7.40
C SER A 127 6.19 -0.57 -8.64
N ASN A 128 5.55 -0.10 -9.71
CA ASN A 128 6.23 0.31 -10.95
C ASN A 128 7.05 1.60 -10.81
N ASP A 129 6.77 2.44 -9.80
CA ASP A 129 7.37 3.75 -9.59
C ASP A 129 8.25 3.83 -8.32
N GLY A 130 8.65 2.70 -7.75
CA GLY A 130 9.57 2.62 -6.62
C GLY A 130 9.02 1.84 -5.43
N PHE A 131 9.64 2.01 -4.27
CA PHE A 131 9.31 1.25 -3.06
C PHE A 131 9.07 2.15 -1.85
N PHE A 132 9.82 3.24 -1.75
CA PHE A 132 9.83 4.13 -0.61
C PHE A 132 10.05 5.55 -1.11
N ARG A 133 8.99 6.37 -1.08
CA ARG A 133 9.00 7.72 -1.66
C ARG A 133 8.50 8.76 -0.67
N PHE A 134 8.99 9.97 -0.82
CA PHE A 134 8.68 11.11 0.04
C PHE A 134 8.06 12.22 -0.78
N PHE A 135 6.95 12.77 -0.30
CA PHE A 135 6.27 13.87 -0.97
C PHE A 135 6.05 15.03 0.01
N HIS A 136 6.16 16.23 -0.48
CA HIS A 136 5.69 17.44 0.19
C HIS A 136 4.34 17.84 -0.40
N GLY A 137 3.33 17.94 0.44
CA GLY A 137 1.95 18.28 0.05
C GLY A 137 1.49 19.60 0.63
N ILE A 138 0.85 20.42 -0.23
CA ILE A 138 0.10 21.61 0.16
C ILE A 138 -1.29 21.48 -0.46
N LYS A 139 -2.36 21.60 0.35
CA LYS A 139 -3.74 21.46 -0.13
C LYS A 139 -4.03 22.39 -1.33
N GLY A 140 -4.63 21.81 -2.37
CA GLY A 140 -4.95 22.50 -3.61
C GLY A 140 -3.78 22.63 -4.60
N GLN A 141 -2.58 22.14 -4.25
CA GLN A 141 -1.42 22.11 -5.14
C GLN A 141 -1.07 20.68 -5.56
N GLU A 142 -0.16 20.54 -6.55
CA GLU A 142 0.45 19.25 -6.88
C GLU A 142 1.34 18.79 -5.73
N LEU A 143 1.37 17.47 -5.48
CA LEU A 143 2.34 16.89 -4.59
C LEU A 143 3.74 16.97 -5.22
N VAL A 144 4.70 17.41 -4.44
CA VAL A 144 6.09 17.52 -4.89
C VAL A 144 6.86 16.30 -4.38
N ASP A 145 7.40 15.49 -5.28
CA ASP A 145 8.36 14.43 -4.94
C ASP A 145 9.65 15.09 -4.41
N VAL A 146 10.02 14.73 -3.19
CA VAL A 146 11.21 15.30 -2.51
C VAL A 146 12.30 14.27 -2.28
N GLY A 147 12.10 13.03 -2.70
CA GLY A 147 13.10 11.97 -2.66
C GLY A 147 12.54 10.56 -2.59
N SER A 148 13.43 9.58 -2.78
CA SER A 148 13.10 8.16 -2.71
C SER A 148 14.26 7.32 -2.19
N TYR A 149 13.95 6.12 -1.71
CA TYR A 149 14.93 5.10 -1.37
C TYR A 149 14.63 3.79 -2.12
N PRO A 150 15.64 3.10 -2.67
CA PRO A 150 15.48 1.84 -3.39
C PRO A 150 15.41 0.64 -2.43
N ILE A 151 14.62 0.74 -1.36
CA ILE A 151 14.49 -0.29 -0.32
C ILE A 151 13.06 -0.79 -0.30
N ASP A 152 12.87 -2.06 -0.62
CA ASP A 152 11.58 -2.76 -0.63
C ASP A 152 11.29 -3.38 0.75
N LEU A 153 10.82 -2.55 1.68
CA LEU A 153 10.53 -2.98 3.05
C LEU A 153 9.36 -3.98 3.08
N GLY A 154 8.30 -3.74 2.33
CA GLY A 154 7.09 -4.54 2.38
C GLY A 154 7.29 -5.96 1.86
N SER A 155 7.90 -6.10 0.66
CA SER A 155 8.16 -7.43 0.08
C SER A 155 9.18 -8.25 0.88
N HIS A 156 10.08 -7.60 1.61
CA HIS A 156 11.00 -8.32 2.48
C HIS A 156 10.32 -8.72 3.81
N TYR A 157 9.45 -7.84 4.35
CA TYR A 157 8.80 -8.12 5.63
C TYR A 157 7.86 -9.33 5.58
N HIS A 158 7.09 -9.49 4.51
CA HIS A 158 6.20 -10.65 4.41
C HIS A 158 6.95 -12.00 4.34
N LEU A 159 8.20 -12.00 3.79
CA LEU A 159 9.03 -13.21 3.70
C LEU A 159 9.39 -13.77 5.08
N ILE A 160 9.46 -12.93 6.11
CA ILE A 160 9.70 -13.37 7.49
C ILE A 160 8.66 -14.41 7.91
N GLY A 161 7.40 -14.23 7.52
CA GLY A 161 6.32 -15.17 7.80
C GLY A 161 6.52 -16.56 7.24
N LEU A 162 7.26 -16.69 6.13
CA LEU A 162 7.54 -18.01 5.53
C LEU A 162 8.45 -18.89 6.38
N PHE A 163 9.20 -18.30 7.31
CA PHE A 163 10.05 -19.03 8.26
C PHE A 163 9.32 -19.40 9.55
N CYS A 164 8.11 -18.90 9.77
CA CYS A 164 7.34 -19.11 10.99
C CYS A 164 6.27 -20.21 10.78
N GLU A 165 6.23 -21.22 11.67
CA GLU A 165 5.29 -22.35 11.60
C GLU A 165 3.83 -21.88 11.61
N ASP A 166 3.50 -20.89 12.45
CA ASP A 166 2.14 -20.42 12.63
C ASP A 166 1.63 -19.56 11.44
N ILE A 167 2.53 -19.14 10.52
CA ILE A 167 2.19 -18.24 9.40
C ILE A 167 2.33 -18.93 8.03
N LYS A 168 3.09 -20.01 7.92
CA LYS A 168 3.49 -20.64 6.65
C LYS A 168 2.38 -20.88 5.61
N ASN A 169 1.14 -21.01 6.05
CA ASN A 169 -0.01 -21.31 5.19
C ASN A 169 -0.80 -20.08 4.73
N TYR A 170 -0.38 -18.89 5.13
CA TYR A 170 -1.04 -17.64 4.72
C TYR A 170 -0.45 -17.12 3.40
N ASP A 171 -1.29 -16.44 2.61
CA ASP A 171 -0.84 -15.69 1.45
C ASP A 171 0.09 -14.54 1.86
N GLN A 172 0.86 -14.03 0.90
CA GLN A 172 1.88 -13.01 1.15
C GLN A 172 1.32 -11.72 1.79
N LEU A 173 0.17 -11.24 1.31
CA LEU A 173 -0.45 -10.00 1.83
C LEU A 173 -0.94 -10.19 3.27
N THR A 174 -1.43 -11.38 3.60
CA THR A 174 -1.88 -11.70 4.96
C THR A 174 -0.70 -11.97 5.90
N ALA A 175 0.40 -12.56 5.40
CA ALA A 175 1.55 -12.95 6.21
C ALA A 175 2.18 -11.76 6.96
N ALA A 176 2.32 -10.59 6.33
CA ALA A 176 2.90 -9.40 6.96
C ALA A 176 2.16 -9.00 8.26
N GLY A 177 0.81 -8.97 8.22
CA GLY A 177 0.00 -8.68 9.41
C GLY A 177 0.13 -9.74 10.50
N LYS A 178 0.39 -11.02 10.13
CA LYS A 178 0.62 -12.10 11.10
C LYS A 178 2.00 -11.99 11.76
N VAL A 179 3.04 -11.63 10.99
CA VAL A 179 4.38 -11.33 11.53
C VAL A 179 4.29 -10.21 12.56
N LEU A 180 3.56 -9.13 12.23
CA LEU A 180 3.31 -8.02 13.15
C LEU A 180 2.61 -8.47 14.45
N GLY A 181 1.73 -9.46 14.38
CA GLY A 181 1.12 -10.07 15.58
C GLY A 181 2.12 -10.88 16.39
N LEU A 182 2.88 -11.78 15.74
CA LEU A 182 3.83 -12.68 16.43
C LEU A 182 4.95 -11.92 17.15
N GLN A 183 5.43 -10.81 16.59
CA GLN A 183 6.52 -10.02 17.16
C GLN A 183 6.23 -9.53 18.59
N SER A 184 4.96 -9.41 18.97
CA SER A 184 4.56 -8.95 20.31
C SER A 184 4.91 -9.95 21.42
N TYR A 185 5.19 -11.19 21.08
CA TYR A 185 5.56 -12.26 22.02
C TYR A 185 7.06 -12.56 22.04
N GLY A 186 7.85 -11.88 21.21
CA GLY A 186 9.27 -12.15 21.04
C GLY A 186 10.19 -11.14 21.69
N ASN A 187 11.46 -11.51 21.74
CA ASN A 187 12.58 -10.65 22.14
C ASN A 187 13.53 -10.48 20.95
N VAL A 188 14.24 -9.36 20.90
CA VAL A 188 15.28 -9.11 19.91
C VAL A 188 16.44 -10.08 20.15
N ARG A 189 16.89 -10.77 19.09
CA ARG A 189 18.05 -11.66 19.08
C ARG A 189 19.20 -10.95 18.35
N GLU A 190 20.24 -10.62 19.07
CA GLU A 190 21.41 -9.88 18.54
C GLU A 190 22.06 -10.61 17.34
N GLU A 191 22.11 -11.93 17.38
CA GLU A 191 22.67 -12.74 16.31
C GLU A 191 21.91 -12.65 14.97
N TRP A 192 20.64 -12.27 15.00
CA TRP A 192 19.80 -12.10 13.79
C TRP A 192 19.64 -10.65 13.35
N LEU A 193 19.89 -9.69 14.22
CA LEU A 193 19.57 -8.27 13.95
C LEU A 193 20.34 -7.74 12.74
N GLN A 194 21.67 -7.81 12.75
CA GLN A 194 22.46 -7.31 11.63
C GLN A 194 22.22 -8.09 10.32
N PRO A 195 22.15 -9.44 10.33
CA PRO A 195 21.73 -10.20 9.16
C PRO A 195 20.37 -9.79 8.56
N LEU A 196 19.37 -9.46 9.39
CA LEU A 196 18.08 -9.00 8.94
C LEU A 196 18.13 -7.57 8.39
N ILE A 197 18.88 -6.67 9.00
CA ILE A 197 19.16 -5.33 8.45
C ILE A 197 19.79 -5.45 7.05
N ASP A 198 20.81 -6.30 6.90
CA ASP A 198 21.49 -6.52 5.62
C ASP A 198 20.55 -7.17 4.58
N PHE A 199 19.64 -8.05 5.02
CA PHE A 199 18.63 -8.63 4.16
C PHE A 199 17.65 -7.57 3.65
N PHE A 200 17.09 -6.74 4.53
CA PHE A 200 16.17 -5.67 4.13
C PHE A 200 16.83 -4.65 3.20
N LYS A 201 18.12 -4.38 3.37
CA LYS A 201 18.90 -3.46 2.51
C LYS A 201 19.35 -4.10 1.19
N SER A 202 19.18 -5.41 1.04
CA SER A 202 19.66 -6.08 -0.17
C SER A 202 18.87 -5.64 -1.40
N PRO A 203 19.56 -5.29 -2.52
CA PRO A 203 18.92 -4.87 -3.75
C PRO A 203 18.39 -6.09 -4.53
N ILE A 204 17.52 -6.88 -3.89
CA ILE A 204 16.88 -8.00 -4.57
C ILE A 204 15.78 -7.41 -5.46
N PRO A 205 15.82 -7.60 -6.78
CA PRO A 205 14.81 -7.06 -7.67
C PRO A 205 13.40 -7.50 -7.24
N TYR A 206 12.45 -6.59 -7.29
CA TYR A 206 11.03 -6.85 -6.96
C TYR A 206 10.50 -8.10 -7.67
N PHE A 207 10.84 -8.24 -8.96
CA PHE A 207 10.46 -9.40 -9.78
C PHE A 207 11.40 -10.61 -9.67
N SER A 208 12.36 -10.60 -8.73
CA SER A 208 13.19 -11.78 -8.52
C SER A 208 12.35 -12.95 -7.99
N ASN A 209 12.73 -14.14 -8.40
CA ASN A 209 12.07 -15.37 -7.99
C ASN A 209 11.99 -15.43 -6.45
N LEU A 210 10.81 -15.73 -5.93
CA LEU A 210 10.55 -15.90 -4.49
C LEU A 210 11.54 -16.87 -3.83
N GLU A 211 11.92 -17.95 -4.53
CA GLU A 211 12.89 -18.92 -4.04
C GLU A 211 14.27 -18.29 -3.83
N GLN A 212 14.71 -17.40 -4.71
CA GLN A 212 15.98 -16.69 -4.52
C GLN A 212 15.93 -15.78 -3.28
N LYS A 213 14.81 -15.09 -3.05
CA LYS A 213 14.63 -14.27 -1.85
C LYS A 213 14.68 -15.12 -0.57
N LYS A 214 14.00 -16.27 -0.56
CA LYS A 214 14.03 -17.24 0.55
C LYS A 214 15.46 -17.75 0.82
N LEU A 215 16.18 -18.13 -0.22
CA LEU A 215 17.57 -18.59 -0.10
C LEU A 215 18.48 -17.49 0.46
N THR A 216 18.37 -16.27 -0.06
CA THR A 216 19.16 -15.13 0.44
C THR A 216 18.90 -14.86 1.92
N LEU A 217 17.64 -14.87 2.35
CA LEU A 217 17.31 -14.73 3.76
C LEU A 217 17.87 -15.85 4.60
N SER A 218 17.66 -17.11 4.16
CA SER A 218 18.17 -18.33 4.81
C SER A 218 19.69 -18.28 5.03
N GLU A 219 20.44 -17.92 3.98
CA GLU A 219 21.90 -17.79 4.04
C GLU A 219 22.35 -16.72 5.04
N ARG A 220 21.69 -15.57 5.05
CA ARG A 220 22.06 -14.45 5.93
C ARG A 220 21.81 -14.72 7.40
N ILE A 221 20.67 -15.33 7.73
CA ILE A 221 20.31 -15.62 9.12
C ILE A 221 20.88 -16.94 9.65
N GLY A 222 21.49 -17.75 8.77
CA GLY A 222 22.04 -19.06 9.14
C GLY A 222 20.97 -20.12 9.46
N ILE A 223 19.71 -19.89 9.07
CA ILE A 223 18.60 -20.82 9.27
C ILE A 223 18.19 -21.41 7.92
N PRO A 224 18.41 -22.71 7.66
CA PRO A 224 18.04 -23.33 6.40
C PRO A 224 16.53 -23.20 6.13
N PHE A 225 16.16 -22.62 4.98
CA PHE A 225 14.78 -22.61 4.54
C PHE A 225 14.33 -24.03 4.18
N SER A 226 13.24 -24.48 4.78
CA SER A 226 12.62 -25.75 4.47
C SER A 226 11.11 -25.65 4.68
N GLU A 227 10.32 -26.22 3.79
CA GLU A 227 8.86 -26.26 3.93
C GLU A 227 8.42 -27.05 5.18
N THR A 228 9.25 -27.98 5.64
CA THR A 228 8.95 -28.88 6.76
C THR A 228 9.61 -28.46 8.08
N ASN A 229 10.67 -27.64 8.03
CA ASN A 229 11.43 -27.25 9.21
C ASN A 229 11.35 -25.73 9.41
N LYS A 230 10.27 -25.26 9.99
CA LYS A 230 10.03 -23.86 10.33
C LYS A 230 10.41 -23.58 11.78
N LEU A 231 10.68 -22.31 12.08
CA LEU A 231 10.81 -21.82 13.44
C LEU A 231 9.49 -22.00 14.20
N LYS A 232 9.56 -22.39 15.48
CA LYS A 232 8.40 -22.72 16.31
C LYS A 232 8.51 -22.08 17.70
N GLY A 233 7.36 -21.95 18.37
CA GLY A 233 7.31 -21.45 19.74
C GLY A 233 8.06 -20.13 19.90
N GLN A 234 8.91 -19.99 20.91
CA GLN A 234 9.62 -18.75 21.20
C GLN A 234 10.56 -18.31 20.07
N GLU A 235 11.18 -19.24 19.35
CA GLU A 235 12.08 -18.89 18.24
C GLU A 235 11.38 -18.09 17.12
N GLN A 236 10.19 -18.49 16.71
CA GLN A 236 9.45 -17.74 15.67
C GLN A 236 9.02 -16.36 16.16
N TYR A 237 8.72 -16.22 17.46
CA TYR A 237 8.35 -14.93 18.06
C TYR A 237 9.56 -14.01 18.12
N ASP A 238 10.71 -14.53 18.57
CA ASP A 238 11.96 -13.78 18.61
C ASP A 238 12.42 -13.37 17.21
N PHE A 239 12.27 -14.26 16.21
CA PHE A 239 12.58 -13.94 14.82
C PHE A 239 11.69 -12.84 14.26
N ALA A 240 10.37 -12.91 14.48
CA ALA A 240 9.43 -11.87 14.09
C ALA A 240 9.73 -10.53 14.80
N ARG A 241 10.10 -10.55 16.09
CA ARG A 241 10.45 -9.34 16.86
C ARG A 241 11.76 -8.73 16.36
N THR A 242 12.75 -9.55 16.05
CA THR A 242 14.03 -9.07 15.52
C THR A 242 13.87 -8.48 14.12
N ALA A 243 13.02 -9.08 13.29
CA ALA A 243 12.69 -8.54 11.98
C ALA A 243 11.94 -7.21 12.07
N GLN A 244 11.05 -7.06 13.04
CA GLN A 244 10.39 -5.77 13.32
C GLN A 244 11.39 -4.70 13.72
N GLU A 245 12.35 -5.02 14.59
CA GLU A 245 13.42 -4.09 15.00
C GLU A 245 14.25 -3.65 13.79
N ALA A 246 14.68 -4.60 12.96
CA ALA A 246 15.42 -4.30 11.72
C ALA A 246 14.62 -3.39 10.77
N PHE A 247 13.32 -3.66 10.60
CA PHE A 247 12.41 -2.85 9.80
C PHE A 247 12.32 -1.40 10.31
N GLU A 248 12.18 -1.21 11.62
CA GLU A 248 12.12 0.11 12.26
C GLU A 248 13.44 0.89 12.09
N ILE A 249 14.59 0.23 12.29
CA ILE A 249 15.92 0.83 12.09
C ILE A 249 16.04 1.38 10.66
N ILE A 250 15.69 0.57 9.66
CA ILE A 250 15.83 0.97 8.25
C ILE A 250 14.86 2.07 7.88
N PHE A 251 13.62 2.00 8.39
CA PHE A 251 12.67 3.09 8.19
C PHE A 251 13.25 4.42 8.67
N PHE A 252 13.80 4.46 9.88
CA PHE A 252 14.38 5.70 10.44
C PHE A 252 15.65 6.13 9.70
N GLU A 253 16.54 5.21 9.35
CA GLU A 253 17.72 5.55 8.53
C GLU A 253 17.34 6.21 7.20
N SER A 254 16.23 5.77 6.60
CA SER A 254 15.74 6.30 5.32
C SER A 254 14.97 7.62 5.47
N SER A 255 14.22 7.80 6.55
CA SER A 255 13.25 8.89 6.71
C SER A 255 13.69 10.06 7.59
N ASP A 256 14.59 9.85 8.55
CA ASP A 256 14.98 10.86 9.55
C ASP A 256 15.38 12.20 8.93
N GLN A 257 16.19 12.17 7.86
CA GLN A 257 16.62 13.40 7.18
C GLN A 257 15.45 14.21 6.61
N PHE A 258 14.43 13.56 6.05
CA PHE A 258 13.25 14.23 5.50
C PHE A 258 12.36 14.76 6.61
N ILE A 259 12.07 13.95 7.64
CA ILE A 259 11.23 14.34 8.76
C ILE A 259 11.81 15.57 9.46
N ARG A 260 13.13 15.58 9.76
CA ARG A 260 13.81 16.73 10.39
C ARG A 260 13.91 17.95 9.48
N LYS A 261 14.16 17.74 8.17
CA LYS A 261 14.28 18.84 7.20
C LYS A 261 12.97 19.59 7.02
N PHE A 262 11.86 18.86 6.88
CA PHE A 262 10.55 19.47 6.65
C PHE A 262 9.90 19.95 7.94
N ASN A 263 10.06 19.22 9.04
CA ASN A 263 9.48 19.54 10.36
C ASN A 263 7.97 19.86 10.27
N LEU A 264 7.24 19.07 9.48
CA LEU A 264 5.81 19.18 9.21
C LEU A 264 5.07 17.97 9.82
N PRO A 265 3.74 18.01 9.92
CA PRO A 265 2.95 16.82 10.16
C PRO A 265 3.35 15.68 9.20
N VAL A 266 3.45 14.46 9.70
CA VAL A 266 3.89 13.29 8.94
C VAL A 266 2.69 12.42 8.60
N ILE A 267 2.53 12.10 7.32
CA ILE A 267 1.52 11.16 6.83
C ILE A 267 2.23 9.89 6.38
N LEU A 268 1.84 8.75 6.94
CA LEU A 268 2.33 7.42 6.55
C LEU A 268 1.29 6.75 5.66
N THR A 269 1.70 6.20 4.50
CA THR A 269 0.81 5.57 3.52
C THR A 269 1.52 4.45 2.76
N GLY A 270 0.76 3.64 2.00
CA GLY A 270 1.19 2.36 1.44
C GLY A 270 0.91 1.22 2.41
N GLY A 271 0.99 -0.03 1.95
CA GLY A 271 0.69 -1.22 2.76
C GLY A 271 1.53 -1.33 4.04
N CYS A 272 2.79 -0.85 4.00
CA CYS A 272 3.66 -0.83 5.18
C CYS A 272 3.18 0.12 6.29
N ALA A 273 2.35 1.12 5.98
CA ALA A 273 1.76 2.01 6.97
C ALA A 273 0.73 1.32 7.89
N LEU A 274 0.33 0.08 7.58
CA LEU A 274 -0.45 -0.77 8.50
C LEU A 274 0.39 -1.28 9.69
N ASN A 275 1.70 -1.05 9.70
CA ASN A 275 2.58 -1.43 10.81
C ASN A 275 2.41 -0.48 11.99
N ILE A 276 1.44 -0.80 12.86
CA ILE A 276 1.08 0.01 14.02
C ILE A 276 2.24 0.18 15.01
N THR A 277 3.15 -0.80 15.10
CA THR A 277 4.34 -0.71 15.97
C THR A 277 5.27 0.39 15.46
N LEU A 278 5.57 0.40 14.15
CA LEU A 278 6.34 1.49 13.54
C LEU A 278 5.64 2.84 13.72
N ASN A 279 4.33 2.93 13.48
CA ASN A 279 3.60 4.19 13.59
C ASN A 279 3.71 4.77 15.01
N THR A 280 3.64 3.92 16.03
CA THR A 280 3.87 4.30 17.42
C THR A 280 5.32 4.80 17.63
N ARG A 281 6.32 4.09 17.09
CA ARG A 281 7.74 4.50 17.18
C ARG A 281 8.01 5.85 16.50
N VAL A 282 7.34 6.14 15.38
CA VAL A 282 7.45 7.45 14.72
C VAL A 282 6.94 8.54 15.66
N LYS A 283 5.77 8.36 16.28
CA LYS A 283 5.24 9.35 17.24
C LYS A 283 6.09 9.50 18.50
N GLU A 284 6.65 8.40 19.03
CA GLU A 284 7.58 8.43 20.16
C GLU A 284 8.88 9.19 19.83
N ARG A 285 9.43 8.97 18.63
CA ARG A 285 10.68 9.60 18.18
C ARG A 285 10.55 11.10 17.86
N TYR A 286 9.35 11.49 17.41
CA TYR A 286 9.00 12.86 17.05
C TYR A 286 7.74 13.32 17.81
N PRO A 287 7.81 13.48 19.14
CA PRO A 287 6.63 13.74 19.97
C PRO A 287 5.92 15.06 19.64
N ASP A 288 6.66 16.03 19.11
CA ASP A 288 6.15 17.35 18.74
C ASP A 288 5.46 17.38 17.35
N LEU A 289 5.63 16.32 16.53
CA LEU A 289 5.01 16.24 15.22
C LEU A 289 3.69 15.45 15.29
N GLU A 290 2.71 15.93 14.54
CA GLU A 290 1.50 15.16 14.29
C GLU A 290 1.79 14.02 13.31
N VAL A 291 1.22 12.83 13.57
CA VAL A 291 1.33 11.65 12.70
C VAL A 291 -0.05 11.18 12.32
N PHE A 292 -0.25 10.96 11.03
CA PHE A 292 -1.53 10.51 10.46
C PHE A 292 -1.34 9.30 9.55
N VAL A 293 -2.24 8.35 9.66
CA VAL A 293 -2.37 7.22 8.73
C VAL A 293 -3.82 7.21 8.25
N ALA A 294 -4.02 7.23 6.94
CA ALA A 294 -5.37 7.20 6.39
C ALA A 294 -6.06 5.85 6.69
N PRO A 295 -7.40 5.84 6.86
CA PRO A 295 -8.14 4.60 7.11
C PRO A 295 -7.92 3.51 6.06
N ASN A 296 -7.72 3.89 4.80
CA ASN A 296 -7.42 3.00 3.69
C ASN A 296 -6.08 3.39 3.04
N SER A 297 -4.98 3.17 3.78
CA SER A 297 -3.63 3.49 3.32
C SER A 297 -3.05 2.45 2.34
N THR A 298 -3.71 1.30 2.15
CA THR A 298 -3.33 0.22 1.23
C THR A 298 -3.80 0.49 -0.20
N ASP A 299 -3.53 -0.44 -1.11
CA ASP A 299 -3.99 -0.39 -2.50
C ASP A 299 -5.51 -0.21 -2.66
N GLY A 300 -6.30 -0.62 -1.66
CA GLY A 300 -7.73 -0.32 -1.63
C GLY A 300 -8.07 1.17 -1.68
N GLY A 301 -7.15 2.05 -1.27
CA GLY A 301 -7.27 3.50 -1.35
C GLY A 301 -6.81 4.13 -2.67
N LEU A 302 -6.23 3.35 -3.60
CA LEU A 302 -5.64 3.90 -4.82
C LEU A 302 -6.67 4.53 -5.76
N SER A 303 -7.89 3.99 -5.86
CA SER A 303 -8.95 4.61 -6.66
C SER A 303 -9.31 6.02 -6.15
N VAL A 304 -9.32 6.22 -4.82
CA VAL A 304 -9.48 7.54 -4.20
C VAL A 304 -8.27 8.43 -4.53
N GLY A 305 -7.05 7.88 -4.45
CA GLY A 305 -5.82 8.60 -4.77
C GLY A 305 -5.76 9.12 -6.19
N LEU A 306 -6.17 8.29 -7.16
CA LEU A 306 -6.29 8.67 -8.58
C LEU A 306 -7.24 9.87 -8.77
N LEU A 307 -8.38 9.87 -8.08
CA LEU A 307 -9.30 11.01 -8.12
C LEU A 307 -8.74 12.24 -7.41
N CYS A 308 -8.16 12.07 -6.22
CA CYS A 308 -7.60 13.18 -5.46
C CYS A 308 -6.45 13.88 -6.21
N SER A 309 -5.61 13.12 -6.91
CA SER A 309 -4.56 13.71 -7.75
C SER A 309 -5.12 14.54 -8.90
N LEU A 310 -6.27 14.14 -9.44
CA LEU A 310 -6.94 14.85 -10.53
C LEU A 310 -7.67 16.12 -10.07
N VAL A 311 -8.49 16.01 -9.02
CA VAL A 311 -9.40 17.10 -8.61
C VAL A 311 -8.84 17.98 -7.50
N LYS A 312 -7.81 17.48 -6.77
CA LYS A 312 -7.16 18.20 -5.66
C LYS A 312 -8.19 18.79 -4.68
N PRO A 313 -9.01 17.93 -4.06
CA PRO A 313 -10.11 18.42 -3.25
C PRO A 313 -9.58 19.23 -2.07
N LYS A 314 -10.29 20.33 -1.73
CA LYS A 314 -9.94 21.13 -0.55
C LYS A 314 -10.37 20.43 0.73
N ASN A 315 -11.50 19.74 0.68
CA ASN A 315 -12.03 18.94 1.78
C ASN A 315 -12.54 17.60 1.24
N ILE A 316 -12.28 16.50 1.95
CA ILE A 316 -12.96 15.21 1.77
C ILE A 316 -13.87 15.04 2.98
N VAL A 317 -15.14 14.84 2.71
CA VAL A 317 -16.16 14.63 3.75
C VAL A 317 -16.24 13.14 4.08
#